data_1b7b74e0a50bae201df9c1fabd5f930e
#
_entry.id   1b7b74e0a50bae201df9c1fabd5f930e
#
_cell.length_a   1.000
_cell.length_b   1.000
_cell.length_c   1.000
_cell.angle_alpha   90.00
_cell.angle_beta   90.00
_cell.angle_gamma   90.00
#
_symmetry.space_group_name_H-M   'P 1'
#
loop_
_entity.id
_entity.type
_entity.pdbx_description
1 polymer ?
#
loop_
_entity_poly.entity_id
_entity_poly.type
_entity_poly.pdbx_seq_one_letter_code
_entity_poly.pdbx_strand_id
1 'polypeptide(L)'
;VKLRDQQRLERTGVMKEYPQYPNGEFGEAVPRAGNASGGGQPGWILKCKGWETDPNAYIYFITQAPVWAKICNVIGKEEWATDPNYATPAARLPHLKDIFAEIERWTMTKTKFEAMQILNKYDIPCGPILSMKEIAEEPSLRKTGTIVEVDHPTRGKYLTVGNPIKLSDSPTEVTRSPLLGEHTDEVMAELGYSPEQVSALRTAGAI
;
A
#
# COMPACT_ATOMS: atom_id res chain seq x y z
N VAL A 1 -11.87 13.49 -11.17
CA VAL A 1 -12.71 14.63 -10.83
C VAL A 1 -13.75 14.23 -9.78
N LYS A 2 -14.61 13.22 -10.04
CA LYS A 2 -15.61 12.74 -9.08
C LYS A 2 -15.02 12.33 -7.73
N LEU A 3 -13.84 11.71 -7.71
CA LEU A 3 -13.16 11.29 -6.47
C LEU A 3 -12.80 12.52 -5.60
N ARG A 4 -12.38 13.62 -6.21
CA ARG A 4 -12.05 14.87 -5.49
C ARG A 4 -13.26 15.56 -4.90
N ASP A 5 -14.39 15.56 -5.60
CA ASP A 5 -15.64 16.14 -5.11
C ASP A 5 -16.18 15.38 -3.91
N GLN A 6 -16.13 14.06 -3.96
CA GLN A 6 -16.51 13.20 -2.85
C GLN A 6 -15.58 13.39 -1.64
N GLN A 7 -14.27 13.47 -1.86
CA GLN A 7 -13.30 13.77 -0.81
C GLN A 7 -13.50 15.16 -0.19
N ARG A 8 -13.90 16.14 -0.97
CA ARG A 8 -14.22 17.46 -0.46
C ARG A 8 -15.47 17.43 0.42
N LEU A 9 -16.55 16.81 -0.03
CA LEU A 9 -17.78 16.65 0.76
C LEU A 9 -17.50 16.02 2.11
N GLU A 10 -16.75 14.90 2.10
CA GLU A 10 -16.40 14.17 3.32
C GLU A 10 -15.58 14.99 4.32
N ARG A 11 -14.74 15.90 3.83
CA ARG A 11 -13.84 16.70 4.68
C ARG A 11 -14.37 18.07 5.06
N THR A 12 -15.19 18.66 4.21
CA THR A 12 -15.69 20.02 4.42
C THR A 12 -17.18 20.07 4.75
N GLY A 13 -17.91 18.96 4.57
CA GLY A 13 -19.37 18.92 4.70
C GLY A 13 -20.10 19.70 3.61
N VAL A 14 -19.36 20.24 2.62
CA VAL A 14 -19.93 21.09 1.56
C VAL A 14 -19.67 20.47 0.21
N MET A 15 -20.73 19.99 -0.43
CA MET A 15 -20.68 19.63 -1.85
C MET A 15 -20.91 20.91 -2.67
N LYS A 16 -19.82 21.58 -3.03
CA LYS A 16 -19.87 22.53 -4.14
C LYS A 16 -19.64 21.72 -5.42
N GLU A 17 -20.59 21.75 -6.33
CA GLU A 17 -20.34 21.28 -7.69
C GLU A 17 -19.10 21.99 -8.22
N TYR A 18 -18.15 21.21 -8.70
CA TYR A 18 -17.04 21.75 -9.46
C TYR A 18 -17.60 22.15 -10.81
N PRO A 19 -17.73 23.44 -11.10
CA PRO A 19 -17.84 23.83 -12.49
C PRO A 19 -16.57 23.31 -13.18
N GLN A 20 -16.73 22.52 -14.25
CA GLN A 20 -15.62 21.98 -15.00
C GLN A 20 -14.74 23.14 -15.47
N TYR A 21 -13.69 23.43 -14.69
CA TYR A 21 -12.71 24.47 -15.01
C TYR A 21 -13.31 25.77 -15.60
N PRO A 22 -14.24 26.48 -14.95
CA PRO A 22 -14.67 27.77 -15.45
C PRO A 22 -13.44 28.67 -15.50
N ASN A 23 -13.13 29.18 -16.66
CA ASN A 23 -11.97 30.03 -16.95
C ASN A 23 -10.59 29.35 -16.91
N GLY A 24 -10.51 28.01 -16.97
CA GLY A 24 -9.23 27.28 -16.93
C GLY A 24 -8.55 27.23 -15.56
N GLU A 25 -9.22 27.64 -14.50
CA GLU A 25 -8.67 27.64 -13.15
C GLU A 25 -9.08 26.37 -12.36
N PHE A 26 -8.14 25.80 -11.62
CA PHE A 26 -8.44 24.82 -10.59
C PHE A 26 -9.15 25.52 -9.43
N GLY A 27 -10.29 25.00 -9.00
CA GLY A 27 -10.92 25.44 -7.76
C GLY A 27 -10.03 25.20 -6.53
N GLU A 28 -10.57 25.44 -5.33
CA GLU A 28 -9.84 25.21 -4.08
C GLU A 28 -9.25 23.80 -3.97
N ALA A 29 -8.02 23.71 -3.52
CA ALA A 29 -7.36 22.45 -3.28
C ALA A 29 -8.10 21.63 -2.21
N VAL A 30 -8.19 20.31 -2.38
CA VAL A 30 -8.69 19.40 -1.36
C VAL A 30 -7.73 19.43 -0.17
N PRO A 31 -8.21 19.72 1.06
CA PRO A 31 -7.34 19.80 2.23
C PRO A 31 -6.73 18.43 2.57
N ARG A 32 -5.61 18.45 3.28
CA ARG A 32 -4.98 17.22 3.79
C ARG A 32 -5.95 16.45 4.70
N ALA A 33 -5.98 15.14 4.53
CA ALA A 33 -6.84 14.26 5.30
C ALA A 33 -6.15 13.57 6.48
N GLY A 34 -4.83 13.73 6.64
CA GLY A 34 -4.08 12.96 7.64
C GLY A 34 -4.17 11.46 7.34
N ASN A 35 -4.59 10.68 8.32
CA ASN A 35 -4.76 9.23 8.20
C ASN A 35 -6.10 8.81 7.57
N ALA A 36 -6.99 9.76 7.30
CA ALA A 36 -8.27 9.47 6.69
C ALA A 36 -8.17 9.49 5.17
N SER A 37 -8.74 8.49 4.49
CA SER A 37 -8.98 8.54 3.06
C SER A 37 -10.45 8.83 2.79
N GLY A 38 -10.70 9.75 1.86
CA GLY A 38 -12.05 10.01 1.37
C GLY A 38 -12.33 9.18 0.12
N GLY A 39 -13.58 8.83 -0.08
CA GLY A 39 -14.05 8.05 -1.23
C GLY A 39 -15.32 7.30 -0.88
N GLY A 40 -15.91 6.56 -1.83
CA GLY A 40 -17.15 5.79 -1.62
C GLY A 40 -17.05 4.69 -0.56
N GLN A 41 -15.84 4.38 -0.13
CA GLN A 41 -15.53 3.44 0.94
C GLN A 41 -14.50 4.08 1.86
N PRO A 42 -14.95 4.80 2.91
CA PRO A 42 -14.05 5.43 3.86
C PRO A 42 -13.11 4.42 4.50
N GLY A 43 -11.81 4.71 4.48
CA GLY A 43 -10.78 3.91 5.10
C GLY A 43 -9.80 4.79 5.86
N TRP A 44 -9.39 4.34 7.05
CA TRP A 44 -8.45 5.06 7.90
C TRP A 44 -7.35 4.15 8.38
N ILE A 45 -6.20 4.76 8.70
CA ILE A 45 -5.12 4.10 9.43
C ILE A 45 -5.38 4.33 10.91
N LEU A 46 -5.57 3.23 11.65
CA LEU A 46 -5.96 3.22 13.06
C LEU A 46 -4.84 2.66 13.92
N LYS A 47 -4.74 3.19 15.13
CA LYS A 47 -3.79 2.72 16.15
C LYS A 47 -4.17 1.32 16.62
N CYS A 48 -3.16 0.51 16.86
CA CYS A 48 -3.30 -0.79 17.53
C CYS A 48 -2.54 -0.79 18.85
N LYS A 49 -2.71 -1.83 19.67
CA LYS A 49 -1.97 -2.01 20.91
C LYS A 49 -0.46 -1.93 20.66
N GLY A 50 0.23 -1.11 21.43
CA GLY A 50 1.67 -0.87 21.32
C GLY A 50 2.06 0.34 20.46
N TRP A 51 1.11 1.10 19.94
CA TRP A 51 1.34 2.26 19.07
C TRP A 51 2.22 3.35 19.72
N GLU A 52 2.28 3.40 21.04
CA GLU A 52 3.09 4.37 21.79
C GLU A 52 4.60 4.15 21.60
N THR A 53 5.00 2.91 21.34
CA THR A 53 6.41 2.51 21.24
C THR A 53 6.79 1.93 19.89
N ASP A 54 5.83 1.39 19.13
CA ASP A 54 6.03 0.85 17.78
C ASP A 54 5.36 1.77 16.73
N PRO A 55 6.14 2.48 15.90
CA PRO A 55 5.61 3.35 14.86
C PRO A 55 4.83 2.60 13.76
N ASN A 56 4.87 1.27 13.75
CA ASN A 56 4.14 0.41 12.81
C ASN A 56 2.98 -0.35 13.48
N ALA A 57 2.67 -0.09 14.75
CA ALA A 57 1.51 -0.69 15.44
C ALA A 57 0.19 -0.06 14.99
N TYR A 58 -0.10 -0.15 13.68
CA TYR A 58 -1.28 0.40 13.03
C TYR A 58 -1.90 -0.61 12.08
N ILE A 59 -3.19 -0.42 11.80
CA ILE A 59 -3.94 -1.19 10.81
C ILE A 59 -4.70 -0.24 9.87
N TYR A 60 -4.65 -0.52 8.56
CA TYR A 60 -5.55 0.12 7.61
C TYR A 60 -6.89 -0.59 7.64
N PHE A 61 -7.96 0.15 7.80
CA PHE A 61 -9.32 -0.35 7.98
C PHE A 61 -10.27 0.35 7.01
N ILE A 62 -11.12 -0.42 6.34
CA ILE A 62 -12.09 0.11 5.37
C ILE A 62 -13.50 -0.26 5.82
N THR A 63 -14.40 0.74 5.88
CA THR A 63 -15.82 0.51 6.11
C THR A 63 -16.54 0.30 4.77
N GLN A 64 -16.93 -0.94 4.50
CA GLN A 64 -17.73 -1.27 3.31
C GLN A 64 -19.18 -1.55 3.68
N ALA A 65 -20.12 -1.13 2.82
CA ALA A 65 -21.55 -1.34 3.08
C ALA A 65 -21.93 -2.83 3.32
N PRO A 66 -21.43 -3.80 2.55
CA PRO A 66 -21.80 -5.22 2.75
C PRO A 66 -21.35 -5.80 4.08
N VAL A 67 -20.31 -5.24 4.72
CA VAL A 67 -19.77 -5.76 5.98
C VAL A 67 -20.07 -4.87 7.18
N TRP A 68 -20.88 -3.82 7.00
CA TRP A 68 -21.17 -2.86 8.06
C TRP A 68 -21.74 -3.49 9.34
N ALA A 69 -22.76 -4.35 9.21
CA ALA A 69 -23.32 -5.04 10.36
C ALA A 69 -22.30 -5.94 11.08
N LYS A 70 -21.39 -6.57 10.33
CA LYS A 70 -20.29 -7.36 10.90
C LYS A 70 -19.30 -6.47 11.65
N ILE A 71 -19.00 -5.26 11.14
CA ILE A 71 -18.15 -4.27 11.82
C ILE A 71 -18.79 -3.88 13.14
N CYS A 72 -20.08 -3.51 13.13
CA CYS A 72 -20.84 -3.15 14.33
C CYS A 72 -20.77 -4.23 15.40
N ASN A 73 -20.97 -5.49 15.01
CA ASN A 73 -20.88 -6.63 15.93
C ASN A 73 -19.46 -6.78 16.51
N VAL A 74 -18.42 -6.69 15.69
CA VAL A 74 -17.02 -6.84 16.15
C VAL A 74 -16.61 -5.78 17.16
N ILE A 75 -17.09 -4.54 16.98
CA ILE A 75 -16.76 -3.42 17.90
C ILE A 75 -17.76 -3.27 19.05
N GLY A 76 -18.79 -4.13 19.15
CA GLY A 76 -19.81 -4.07 20.21
C GLY A 76 -20.77 -2.90 20.07
N LYS A 77 -21.15 -2.56 18.83
CA LYS A 77 -22.09 -1.49 18.47
C LYS A 77 -23.18 -2.00 17.53
N GLU A 78 -23.76 -3.14 17.86
CA GLU A 78 -24.75 -3.83 17.03
C GLU A 78 -25.93 -2.94 16.67
N GLU A 79 -26.31 -2.02 17.56
CA GLU A 79 -27.37 -1.03 17.36
C GLU A 79 -27.13 -0.12 16.15
N TRP A 80 -25.87 0.17 15.80
CA TRP A 80 -25.54 1.01 14.66
C TRP A 80 -25.90 0.39 13.30
N ALA A 81 -26.07 -0.91 13.27
CA ALA A 81 -26.43 -1.60 12.03
C ALA A 81 -27.84 -1.20 11.55
N THR A 82 -28.74 -0.85 12.46
CA THR A 82 -30.14 -0.51 12.18
C THR A 82 -30.51 0.95 12.51
N ASP A 83 -29.64 1.68 13.19
CA ASP A 83 -29.85 3.08 13.52
C ASP A 83 -29.88 3.94 12.24
N PRO A 84 -30.93 4.75 12.01
CA PRO A 84 -31.04 5.59 10.81
C PRO A 84 -29.83 6.51 10.58
N ASN A 85 -29.09 6.90 11.62
CA ASN A 85 -27.89 7.74 11.52
C ASN A 85 -26.63 6.96 11.03
N TYR A 86 -26.65 5.62 11.11
CA TYR A 86 -25.48 4.79 10.80
C TYR A 86 -25.76 3.68 9.79
N ALA A 87 -27.01 3.30 9.54
CA ALA A 87 -27.37 2.15 8.76
C ALA A 87 -26.92 2.23 7.29
N THR A 88 -26.93 3.42 6.68
CA THR A 88 -26.57 3.60 5.27
C THR A 88 -25.24 4.32 5.10
N PRO A 89 -24.53 4.11 3.97
CA PRO A 89 -23.29 4.85 3.69
C PRO A 89 -23.47 6.37 3.74
N ALA A 90 -24.56 6.90 3.22
CA ALA A 90 -24.86 8.32 3.22
C ALA A 90 -25.08 8.86 4.65
N ALA A 91 -25.84 8.13 5.47
CA ALA A 91 -26.07 8.49 6.86
C ALA A 91 -24.79 8.53 7.71
N ARG A 92 -23.83 7.62 7.42
CA ARG A 92 -22.54 7.58 8.13
C ARG A 92 -21.61 8.75 7.84
N LEU A 93 -21.72 9.41 6.70
CA LEU A 93 -20.77 10.46 6.29
C LEU A 93 -20.56 11.55 7.35
N PRO A 94 -21.59 12.13 7.99
CA PRO A 94 -21.41 13.13 9.05
C PRO A 94 -20.73 12.57 10.31
N HIS A 95 -20.82 11.25 10.51
CA HIS A 95 -20.38 10.56 11.73
C HIS A 95 -19.06 9.79 11.57
N LEU A 96 -18.37 9.90 10.43
CA LEU A 96 -17.17 9.12 10.14
C LEU A 96 -16.11 9.28 11.24
N LYS A 97 -15.92 10.48 11.77
CA LYS A 97 -14.94 10.72 12.81
C LYS A 97 -15.24 9.91 14.09
N ASP A 98 -16.49 9.89 14.49
CA ASP A 98 -16.92 9.17 15.70
C ASP A 98 -16.90 7.66 15.47
N ILE A 99 -17.34 7.22 14.29
CA ILE A 99 -17.27 5.81 13.87
C ILE A 99 -15.82 5.30 13.93
N PHE A 100 -14.90 6.00 13.30
CA PHE A 100 -13.50 5.57 13.30
C PHE A 100 -12.82 5.70 14.66
N ALA A 101 -13.26 6.65 15.52
CA ALA A 101 -12.80 6.73 16.90
C ALA A 101 -13.24 5.49 17.71
N GLU A 102 -14.46 4.99 17.52
CA GLU A 102 -14.92 3.75 18.17
C GLU A 102 -14.17 2.54 17.64
N ILE A 103 -13.98 2.44 16.33
CA ILE A 103 -13.19 1.36 15.74
C ILE A 103 -11.75 1.40 16.28
N GLU A 104 -11.13 2.57 16.39
CA GLU A 104 -9.78 2.74 16.95
C GLU A 104 -9.71 2.32 18.42
N ARG A 105 -10.72 2.62 19.25
CA ARG A 105 -10.77 2.11 20.63
C ARG A 105 -10.70 0.58 20.66
N TRP A 106 -11.42 -0.07 19.76
CA TRP A 106 -11.39 -1.53 19.65
C TRP A 106 -10.02 -2.02 19.16
N THR A 107 -9.45 -1.43 18.09
CA THR A 107 -8.14 -1.84 17.56
C THR A 107 -7.01 -1.62 18.56
N MET A 108 -7.04 -0.57 19.37
CA MET A 108 -6.06 -0.33 20.43
C MET A 108 -6.05 -1.42 21.53
N THR A 109 -7.08 -2.24 21.65
CA THR A 109 -7.07 -3.41 22.55
C THR A 109 -6.37 -4.63 21.99
N LYS A 110 -5.95 -4.61 20.73
CA LYS A 110 -5.38 -5.72 19.97
C LYS A 110 -4.08 -5.29 19.28
N THR A 111 -3.15 -6.22 19.12
CA THR A 111 -2.06 -6.01 18.16
C THR A 111 -2.62 -5.93 16.73
N LYS A 112 -1.88 -5.34 15.80
CA LYS A 112 -2.28 -5.23 14.39
C LYS A 112 -2.60 -6.60 13.75
N PHE A 113 -1.87 -7.65 14.15
CA PHE A 113 -2.09 -9.00 13.65
C PHE A 113 -3.30 -9.69 14.29
N GLU A 114 -3.53 -9.52 15.59
CA GLU A 114 -4.75 -10.01 16.26
C GLU A 114 -5.99 -9.34 15.69
N ALA A 115 -5.95 -8.01 15.48
CA ALA A 115 -7.04 -7.28 14.85
C ALA A 115 -7.31 -7.81 13.43
N MET A 116 -6.28 -7.97 12.61
CA MET A 116 -6.39 -8.53 11.26
C MET A 116 -7.01 -9.94 11.28
N GLN A 117 -6.55 -10.82 12.16
CA GLN A 117 -7.09 -12.19 12.26
C GLN A 117 -8.58 -12.21 12.63
N ILE A 118 -9.01 -11.33 13.53
CA ILE A 118 -10.42 -11.21 13.91
C ILE A 118 -11.23 -10.67 12.73
N LEU A 119 -10.80 -9.58 12.11
CA LEU A 119 -11.50 -8.95 11.00
C LEU A 119 -11.63 -9.86 9.78
N ASN A 120 -10.59 -10.62 9.46
CA ASN A 120 -10.61 -11.58 8.35
C ASN A 120 -11.62 -12.72 8.53
N LYS A 121 -11.93 -13.12 9.76
CA LYS A 121 -12.99 -14.12 10.04
C LYS A 121 -14.39 -13.64 9.60
N TYR A 122 -14.57 -12.34 9.50
CA TYR A 122 -15.83 -11.71 9.11
C TYR A 122 -15.77 -11.11 7.71
N ASP A 123 -14.69 -11.35 6.94
CA ASP A 123 -14.44 -10.77 5.61
C ASP A 123 -14.40 -9.23 5.63
N ILE A 124 -13.98 -8.63 6.73
CA ILE A 124 -13.85 -7.18 6.85
C ILE A 124 -12.48 -6.77 6.27
N PRO A 125 -12.46 -5.92 5.22
CA PRO A 125 -11.22 -5.51 4.59
C PRO A 125 -10.32 -4.71 5.53
N CYS A 126 -9.11 -5.19 5.72
CA CYS A 126 -8.10 -4.53 6.54
C CYS A 126 -6.69 -4.98 6.12
N GLY A 127 -5.68 -4.23 6.54
CA GLY A 127 -4.29 -4.59 6.33
C GLY A 127 -3.39 -4.01 7.43
N PRO A 128 -2.50 -4.82 8.04
CA PRO A 128 -1.54 -4.31 9.01
C PRO A 128 -0.53 -3.39 8.33
N ILE A 129 -0.10 -2.34 9.04
CA ILE A 129 1.01 -1.50 8.58
C ILE A 129 2.31 -2.21 8.96
N LEU A 130 3.00 -2.74 7.96
CA LEU A 130 4.22 -3.51 8.15
C LEU A 130 5.45 -2.60 8.14
N SER A 131 6.40 -2.89 9.04
CA SER A 131 7.75 -2.35 8.98
C SER A 131 8.53 -3.01 7.83
N MET A 132 9.64 -2.40 7.42
CA MET A 132 10.52 -2.97 6.40
C MET A 132 11.05 -4.36 6.81
N LYS A 133 11.31 -4.57 8.11
CA LYS A 133 11.71 -5.87 8.64
C LYS A 133 10.61 -6.91 8.48
N GLU A 134 9.39 -6.57 8.90
CA GLU A 134 8.23 -7.47 8.77
C GLU A 134 7.95 -7.81 7.29
N ILE A 135 8.06 -6.83 6.37
CA ILE A 135 7.94 -7.09 4.93
C ILE A 135 9.02 -8.08 4.44
N ALA A 136 10.27 -7.87 4.86
CA ALA A 136 11.38 -8.75 4.45
C ALA A 136 11.23 -10.18 4.98
N GLU A 137 10.62 -10.35 6.14
CA GLU A 137 10.42 -11.64 6.83
C GLU A 137 9.08 -12.31 6.49
N GLU A 138 8.16 -11.61 5.81
CA GLU A 138 6.80 -12.10 5.54
C GLU A 138 6.77 -13.29 4.57
N PRO A 139 6.37 -14.50 5.02
CA PRO A 139 6.43 -15.70 4.19
C PRO A 139 5.53 -15.64 2.94
N SER A 140 4.40 -14.95 3.03
CA SER A 140 3.45 -14.83 1.92
C SER A 140 4.05 -14.03 0.76
N LEU A 141 4.83 -12.99 1.05
CA LEU A 141 5.52 -12.19 0.04
C LEU A 141 6.63 -12.97 -0.67
N ARG A 142 7.29 -13.89 0.03
CA ARG A 142 8.26 -14.81 -0.58
C ARG A 142 7.56 -15.87 -1.44
N LYS A 143 6.48 -16.46 -0.93
CA LYS A 143 5.71 -17.46 -1.67
C LYS A 143 5.13 -16.90 -2.98
N THR A 144 4.69 -15.66 -2.98
CA THR A 144 4.18 -14.99 -4.18
C THR A 144 5.28 -14.44 -5.09
N GLY A 145 6.55 -14.50 -4.67
CA GLY A 145 7.67 -13.92 -5.41
C GLY A 145 7.62 -12.39 -5.46
N THR A 146 6.92 -11.75 -4.52
CA THR A 146 6.96 -10.28 -4.35
C THR A 146 8.29 -9.85 -3.76
N ILE A 147 8.85 -10.66 -2.84
CA ILE A 147 10.22 -10.53 -2.33
C ILE A 147 10.98 -11.78 -2.76
N VAL A 148 12.13 -11.59 -3.39
CA VAL A 148 13.00 -12.66 -3.87
C VAL A 148 14.40 -12.52 -3.28
N GLU A 149 15.11 -13.64 -3.15
CA GLU A 149 16.51 -13.66 -2.78
C GLU A 149 17.36 -13.77 -4.04
N VAL A 150 18.39 -12.94 -4.11
CA VAL A 150 19.33 -12.90 -5.23
C VAL A 150 20.73 -13.10 -4.69
N ASP A 151 21.53 -13.94 -5.36
CA ASP A 151 22.94 -14.15 -5.02
C ASP A 151 23.82 -13.21 -5.85
N HIS A 152 24.68 -12.47 -5.16
CA HIS A 152 25.58 -11.50 -5.78
C HIS A 152 27.03 -11.80 -5.41
N PRO A 153 27.96 -11.88 -6.38
CA PRO A 153 29.31 -12.40 -6.17
C PRO A 153 30.15 -11.63 -5.15
N THR A 154 29.87 -10.34 -4.97
CA THR A 154 30.63 -9.49 -4.01
C THR A 154 29.82 -9.12 -2.78
N ARG A 155 28.49 -9.17 -2.81
CA ARG A 155 27.60 -8.80 -1.69
C ARG A 155 27.03 -10.00 -0.94
N GLY A 156 27.13 -11.19 -1.53
CA GLY A 156 26.41 -12.38 -1.06
C GLY A 156 24.90 -12.29 -1.32
N LYS A 157 24.14 -13.11 -0.65
CA LYS A 157 22.69 -13.17 -0.79
C LYS A 157 22.02 -11.93 -0.19
N TYR A 158 21.09 -11.35 -0.94
CA TYR A 158 20.29 -10.23 -0.50
C TYR A 158 18.85 -10.34 -1.00
N LEU A 159 17.94 -9.63 -0.32
CA LEU A 159 16.53 -9.56 -0.71
C LEU A 159 16.30 -8.35 -1.61
N THR A 160 15.48 -8.58 -2.63
CA THR A 160 15.01 -7.51 -3.52
C THR A 160 13.54 -7.73 -3.90
N VAL A 161 12.95 -6.74 -4.54
CA VAL A 161 11.58 -6.82 -5.05
C VAL A 161 11.57 -7.70 -6.29
N GLY A 162 10.65 -8.65 -6.33
CA GLY A 162 10.38 -9.48 -7.50
C GLY A 162 9.59 -8.76 -8.58
N ASN A 163 9.41 -9.42 -9.72
CA ASN A 163 8.55 -8.88 -10.77
C ASN A 163 7.06 -8.97 -10.33
N PRO A 164 6.33 -7.85 -10.28
CA PRO A 164 4.90 -7.86 -9.94
C PRO A 164 4.02 -8.45 -11.04
N ILE A 165 4.50 -8.45 -12.29
CA ILE A 165 3.77 -9.01 -13.44
C ILE A 165 4.12 -10.47 -13.57
N LYS A 166 3.15 -11.35 -13.39
CA LYS A 166 3.31 -12.81 -13.52
C LYS A 166 2.60 -13.27 -14.79
N LEU A 167 3.38 -13.67 -15.78
CA LEU A 167 2.87 -14.21 -17.05
C LEU A 167 3.07 -15.73 -17.07
N SER A 168 2.01 -16.48 -17.41
CA SER A 168 2.04 -17.95 -17.46
C SER A 168 3.01 -18.48 -18.50
N ASP A 169 2.99 -17.85 -19.68
CA ASP A 169 3.74 -18.31 -20.85
C ASP A 169 5.08 -17.58 -21.07
N SER A 170 5.35 -16.55 -20.28
CA SER A 170 6.59 -15.77 -20.32
C SER A 170 7.03 -15.41 -18.90
N PRO A 171 7.36 -16.41 -18.07
CA PRO A 171 7.83 -16.15 -16.71
C PRO A 171 9.14 -15.35 -16.76
N THR A 172 9.24 -14.36 -15.86
CA THR A 172 10.46 -13.58 -15.70
C THR A 172 11.21 -14.03 -14.46
N GLU A 173 12.49 -14.26 -14.61
CA GLU A 173 13.40 -14.51 -13.50
C GLU A 173 14.03 -13.20 -13.04
N VAL A 174 14.11 -13.00 -11.73
CA VAL A 174 14.80 -11.86 -11.13
C VAL A 174 16.21 -12.31 -10.77
N THR A 175 17.17 -11.82 -11.53
CA THR A 175 18.59 -12.10 -11.32
C THR A 175 19.29 -10.85 -10.75
N ARG A 176 20.54 -11.02 -10.32
CA ARG A 176 21.38 -9.92 -9.87
C ARG A 176 21.70 -8.93 -11.01
N SER A 177 21.99 -7.71 -10.65
CA SER A 177 22.62 -6.78 -11.60
C SER A 177 24.05 -7.22 -11.94
N PRO A 178 24.53 -6.96 -13.16
CA PRO A 178 25.92 -7.21 -13.52
C PRO A 178 26.87 -6.34 -12.70
N LEU A 179 28.11 -6.79 -12.55
CA LEU A 179 29.19 -5.97 -12.02
C LEU A 179 29.62 -4.92 -13.06
N LEU A 180 30.27 -3.87 -12.59
CA LEU A 180 30.82 -2.86 -13.49
C LEU A 180 31.80 -3.51 -14.48
N GLY A 181 31.52 -3.36 -15.77
CA GLY A 181 32.35 -3.90 -16.83
C GLY A 181 32.24 -5.43 -17.06
N GLU A 182 31.32 -6.13 -16.37
CA GLU A 182 31.19 -7.59 -16.47
C GLU A 182 30.94 -8.09 -17.90
N HIS A 183 30.21 -7.34 -18.69
CA HIS A 183 29.86 -7.69 -20.07
C HIS A 183 30.66 -6.88 -21.12
N THR A 184 31.72 -6.21 -20.74
CA THR A 184 32.49 -5.34 -21.66
C THR A 184 33.02 -6.15 -22.86
N ASP A 185 33.61 -7.32 -22.63
CA ASP A 185 34.17 -8.12 -23.70
C ASP A 185 33.08 -8.67 -24.67
N GLU A 186 31.94 -9.10 -24.11
CA GLU A 186 30.80 -9.57 -24.87
C GLU A 186 30.23 -8.45 -25.76
N VAL A 187 29.98 -7.28 -25.19
CA VAL A 187 29.45 -6.13 -25.93
C VAL A 187 30.45 -5.66 -27.01
N MET A 188 31.73 -5.61 -26.69
CA MET A 188 32.75 -5.21 -27.67
C MET A 188 32.84 -6.24 -28.83
N ALA A 189 32.73 -7.52 -28.54
CA ALA A 189 32.68 -8.56 -29.56
C ALA A 189 31.44 -8.45 -30.45
N GLU A 190 30.25 -8.16 -29.89
CA GLU A 190 29.03 -7.89 -30.66
C GLU A 190 29.18 -6.68 -31.59
N LEU A 191 29.95 -5.66 -31.15
CA LEU A 191 30.27 -4.49 -31.95
C LEU A 191 31.37 -4.74 -33.01
N GLY A 192 31.94 -5.97 -33.08
CA GLY A 192 32.91 -6.38 -34.07
C GLY A 192 34.39 -6.09 -33.75
N TYR A 193 34.69 -5.74 -32.47
CA TYR A 193 36.06 -5.56 -32.02
C TYR A 193 36.74 -6.92 -31.79
N SER A 194 37.99 -7.05 -32.19
CA SER A 194 38.80 -8.22 -31.89
C SER A 194 39.29 -8.19 -30.42
N PRO A 195 39.65 -9.35 -29.84
CA PRO A 195 40.23 -9.39 -28.48
C PRO A 195 41.47 -8.49 -28.32
N GLU A 196 42.31 -8.38 -29.37
CA GLU A 196 43.49 -7.54 -29.40
C GLU A 196 43.13 -6.05 -29.36
N GLN A 197 42.07 -5.65 -30.08
CA GLN A 197 41.55 -4.27 -30.06
C GLN A 197 40.97 -3.92 -28.68
N VAL A 198 40.22 -4.83 -28.06
CA VAL A 198 39.67 -4.66 -26.71
C VAL A 198 40.80 -4.50 -25.69
N SER A 199 41.85 -5.33 -25.78
CA SER A 199 43.05 -5.22 -24.93
C SER A 199 43.77 -3.89 -25.09
N ALA A 200 43.89 -3.40 -26.32
CA ALA A 200 44.49 -2.08 -26.60
C ALA A 200 43.66 -0.94 -25.98
N LEU A 201 42.34 -0.99 -26.08
CA LEU A 201 41.42 -0.01 -25.47
C LEU A 201 41.52 0.01 -23.92
N ARG A 202 41.64 -1.18 -23.31
CA ARG A 202 41.90 -1.28 -21.85
C ARG A 202 43.22 -0.66 -21.46
N THR A 203 44.26 -0.97 -22.22
CA THR A 203 45.62 -0.40 -21.98
C THR A 203 45.64 1.12 -22.10
N ALA A 204 44.82 1.66 -23.01
CA ALA A 204 44.62 3.08 -23.20
C ALA A 204 43.71 3.73 -22.17
N GLY A 205 43.07 2.96 -21.28
CA GLY A 205 42.12 3.46 -20.30
C GLY A 205 40.79 3.96 -20.90
N ALA A 206 40.43 3.49 -22.10
CA ALA A 206 39.21 3.89 -22.78
C ALA A 206 37.99 3.03 -22.36
N ILE A 207 38.26 1.82 -21.84
CA ILE A 207 37.28 0.90 -21.26
C ILE A 207 37.86 0.19 -20.06
#